data_9c70757077bf8ab0f9182e92103baeab
#
_entry.id   9c70757077bf8ab0f9182e92103baeab
#
_cell.length_a   1.000
_cell.length_b   1.000
_cell.length_c   1.000
_cell.angle_alpha   90.00
_cell.angle_beta   90.00
_cell.angle_gamma   90.00
#
_symmetry.space_group_name_H-M   'P 1'
#
loop_
_entity.id
_entity.type
_entity.pdbx_description
1 polymer ?
#
loop_
_entity_poly.entity_id
_entity_poly.type
_entity_poly.pdbx_seq_one_letter_code
_entity_poly.pdbx_strand_id
1 'polypeptide(L)'
;MRERLEKIIAAYQELEQKLMDPAVVSNPKEYARLAKEHASQGELVTKAREYLQALDDIEAAKEMLHEAADADEKAMLQEDISANEEKLPALEEDIKFLLIPADP
;
A
#
# COMPACT_ATOMS: atom_id res chain seq x y z
N MET A 1 -10.58 -5.56 2.54
CA MET A 1 -9.11 -5.36 2.66
C MET A 1 -8.67 -3.92 2.40
N ARG A 2 -9.21 -3.25 1.39
CA ARG A 2 -8.84 -1.85 1.07
C ARG A 2 -8.92 -0.92 2.28
N GLU A 3 -10.04 -0.90 2.96
CA GLU A 3 -10.26 -0.01 4.10
C GLU A 3 -9.23 -0.22 5.22
N ARG A 4 -8.94 -1.49 5.52
CA ARG A 4 -7.95 -1.84 6.54
C ARG A 4 -6.56 -1.34 6.14
N LEU A 5 -6.18 -1.53 4.87
CA LEU A 5 -4.88 -1.10 4.36
C LEU A 5 -4.75 0.42 4.37
N GLU A 6 -5.81 1.14 4.02
CA GLU A 6 -5.81 2.60 4.07
C GLU A 6 -5.59 3.12 5.48
N LYS A 7 -6.19 2.47 6.48
CA LYS A 7 -5.98 2.81 7.89
C LYS A 7 -4.55 2.54 8.36
N ILE A 8 -3.96 1.44 7.89
CA ILE A 8 -2.57 1.10 8.20
C ILE A 8 -1.62 2.14 7.62
N ILE A 9 -1.83 2.54 6.36
CA ILE A 9 -1.03 3.57 5.70
C ILE A 9 -1.18 4.90 6.41
N ALA A 10 -2.39 5.29 6.79
CA ALA A 10 -2.64 6.54 7.51
C ALA A 10 -1.93 6.56 8.87
N ALA A 11 -1.97 5.45 9.60
CA ALA A 11 -1.28 5.32 10.89
C ALA A 11 0.24 5.44 10.73
N TYR A 12 0.78 4.87 9.67
CA TYR A 12 2.20 4.96 9.35
C TYR A 12 2.62 6.41 9.05
N GLN A 13 1.81 7.11 8.27
CA GLN A 13 2.05 8.52 7.97
C GLN A 13 1.99 9.39 9.23
N GLU A 14 1.10 9.05 10.15
CA GLU A 14 1.01 9.73 11.45
C GLU A 14 2.27 9.54 12.27
N LEU A 15 2.83 8.32 12.27
CA LEU A 15 4.12 8.06 12.90
C LEU A 15 5.25 8.88 12.29
N GLU A 16 5.26 9.01 10.96
CA GLU A 16 6.25 9.84 10.26
C GLU A 16 6.16 11.29 10.70
N GLN A 17 4.96 11.83 10.86
CA GLN A 17 4.77 13.20 11.31
C GLN A 17 5.23 13.38 12.75
N LYS A 18 4.94 12.44 13.63
CA LYS A 18 5.39 12.48 15.02
C LYS A 18 6.92 12.47 15.12
N LEU A 19 7.59 11.71 14.26
CA LEU A 19 9.05 11.63 14.23
C LEU A 19 9.69 12.95 13.80
N MET A 20 8.93 13.84 13.18
CA MET A 20 9.37 15.17 12.76
C MET A 20 9.01 16.26 13.78
N ASP A 21 8.21 15.93 14.78
CA ASP A 21 7.77 16.88 15.80
C ASP A 21 8.94 17.17 16.75
N PRO A 22 9.33 18.46 16.93
CA PRO A 22 10.43 18.80 17.84
C PRO A 22 10.24 18.31 19.27
N ALA A 23 9.02 18.23 19.77
CA ALA A 23 8.73 17.71 21.09
C ALA A 23 9.08 16.22 21.21
N VAL A 24 8.90 15.45 20.15
CA VAL A 24 9.27 14.04 20.09
C VAL A 24 10.77 13.88 19.87
N VAL A 25 11.35 14.64 18.94
CA VAL A 25 12.78 14.60 18.63
C VAL A 25 13.62 14.93 19.88
N SER A 26 13.15 15.84 20.71
CA SER A 26 13.86 16.22 21.94
C SER A 26 13.69 15.23 23.10
N ASN A 27 12.87 14.21 22.92
CA ASN A 27 12.66 13.15 23.90
C ASN A 27 13.21 11.82 23.35
N PRO A 28 14.48 11.47 23.67
CA PRO A 28 15.12 10.30 23.05
C PRO A 28 14.38 8.98 23.23
N LYS A 29 13.79 8.78 24.40
CA LYS A 29 13.06 7.54 24.71
C LYS A 29 11.79 7.42 23.85
N GLU A 30 11.03 8.49 23.75
CA GLU A 30 9.81 8.54 22.93
C GLU A 30 10.14 8.40 21.45
N TYR A 31 11.18 9.12 21.00
CA TYR A 31 11.65 9.03 19.62
C TYR A 31 12.02 7.58 19.26
N ALA A 32 12.80 6.92 20.11
CA ALA A 32 13.24 5.54 19.86
C ALA A 32 12.05 4.58 19.78
N ARG A 33 11.05 4.76 20.65
CA ARG A 33 9.84 3.93 20.65
C ARG A 33 9.06 4.10 19.34
N LEU A 34 8.84 5.33 18.92
CA LEU A 34 8.10 5.62 17.69
C LEU A 34 8.87 5.20 16.44
N ALA A 35 10.19 5.39 16.42
CA ALA A 35 11.04 4.97 15.31
C ALA A 35 11.02 3.46 15.12
N LYS A 36 11.03 2.70 16.22
CA LYS A 36 10.95 1.25 16.17
C LYS A 36 9.60 0.79 15.62
N GLU A 37 8.52 1.42 16.07
CA GLU A 37 7.18 1.12 15.57
C GLU A 37 7.06 1.42 14.08
N HIS A 38 7.57 2.59 13.65
CA HIS A 38 7.59 2.98 12.25
C HIS A 38 8.35 1.95 11.40
N ALA A 39 9.55 1.56 11.84
CA ALA A 39 10.38 0.60 11.13
C ALA A 39 9.68 -0.77 10.99
N SER A 40 8.95 -1.20 12.03
CA SER A 40 8.25 -2.48 12.01
C SER A 40 7.09 -2.54 11.02
N GLN A 41 6.56 -1.38 10.60
CA GLN A 41 5.42 -1.29 9.69
C GLN A 41 5.83 -1.08 8.22
N GLY A 42 7.10 -0.79 7.97
CA GLY A 42 7.57 -0.37 6.64
C GLY A 42 7.27 -1.36 5.52
N GLU A 43 7.56 -2.63 5.74
CA GLU A 43 7.34 -3.66 4.71
C GLU A 43 5.86 -3.84 4.39
N LEU A 44 5.02 -3.88 5.43
CA LEU A 44 3.57 -4.00 5.26
C LEU A 44 3.02 -2.81 4.48
N VAL A 45 3.45 -1.60 4.82
CA VAL A 45 2.98 -0.39 4.13
C VAL A 45 3.41 -0.38 2.67
N THR A 46 4.64 -0.81 2.37
CA THR A 46 5.11 -0.91 0.99
C THR A 46 4.22 -1.86 0.18
N LYS A 47 3.94 -3.03 0.70
CA LYS A 47 3.06 -4.01 0.04
C LYS A 47 1.62 -3.52 -0.09
N ALA A 48 1.12 -2.86 0.95
CA ALA A 48 -0.22 -2.29 0.94
C ALA A 48 -0.36 -1.23 -0.16
N ARG A 49 0.62 -0.36 -0.31
CA ARG A 49 0.62 0.68 -1.36
C ARG A 49 0.65 0.06 -2.75
N GLU A 50 1.47 -0.97 -2.96
CA GLU A 50 1.52 -1.67 -4.25
C GLU A 50 0.18 -2.31 -4.59
N TYR A 51 -0.45 -2.95 -3.60
CA TYR A 51 -1.73 -3.59 -3.76
C TYR A 51 -2.83 -2.59 -4.13
N LEU A 52 -2.93 -1.49 -3.39
CA LEU A 52 -3.94 -0.47 -3.64
C LEU A 52 -3.71 0.22 -4.99
N GLN A 53 -2.45 0.46 -5.36
CA GLN A 53 -2.11 1.04 -6.65
C GLN A 53 -2.55 0.11 -7.80
N ALA A 54 -2.30 -1.19 -7.67
CA ALA A 54 -2.73 -2.16 -8.67
C ALA A 54 -4.25 -2.16 -8.83
N LEU A 55 -5.01 -2.10 -7.72
CA LEU A 55 -6.46 -2.03 -7.76
C LEU A 55 -6.95 -0.75 -8.46
N ASP A 56 -6.33 0.38 -8.15
CA ASP A 56 -6.69 1.66 -8.75
C ASP A 56 -6.37 1.69 -10.23
N ASP A 57 -5.23 1.13 -10.63
CA ASP A 57 -4.83 1.04 -12.03
C ASP A 57 -5.78 0.15 -12.83
N ILE A 58 -6.24 -0.96 -12.25
CA ILE A 58 -7.22 -1.85 -12.87
C ILE A 58 -8.53 -1.10 -13.09
N GLU A 59 -9.01 -0.40 -12.07
CA GLU A 59 -10.26 0.35 -12.15
C GLU A 59 -10.18 1.44 -13.22
N ALA A 60 -9.11 2.21 -13.24
CA ALA A 60 -8.89 3.27 -14.23
C ALA A 60 -8.81 2.70 -15.64
N ALA A 61 -8.09 1.59 -15.83
CA ALA A 61 -7.96 0.95 -17.14
C ALA A 61 -9.30 0.39 -17.63
N LYS A 62 -10.12 -0.14 -16.73
CA LYS A 62 -11.46 -0.64 -17.09
C LYS A 62 -12.37 0.49 -17.55
N GLU A 63 -12.30 1.65 -16.90
CA GLU A 63 -13.05 2.83 -17.33
C GLU A 63 -12.61 3.31 -18.72
N MET A 64 -11.30 3.37 -18.95
CA MET A 64 -10.76 3.74 -20.24
C MET A 64 -11.13 2.73 -21.33
N LEU A 65 -11.13 1.44 -20.99
CA LEU A 65 -11.53 0.37 -21.92
C LEU A 65 -12.97 0.53 -22.37
N HIS A 66 -13.84 0.93 -21.44
CA HIS A 66 -15.27 1.12 -21.74
C HIS A 66 -15.48 2.22 -22.79
N GLU A 67 -14.63 3.23 -22.82
CA GLU A 67 -14.71 4.36 -23.73
C GLU A 67 -13.85 4.24 -24.98
N ALA A 68 -12.93 3.27 -25.00
CA ALA A 68 -12.00 3.10 -26.12
C ALA A 68 -12.71 2.64 -27.39
N ALA A 69 -12.36 3.27 -28.51
CA ALA A 69 -12.93 2.94 -29.83
C ALA A 69 -11.95 2.14 -30.70
N ASP A 70 -10.64 2.37 -30.49
CA ASP A 70 -9.59 1.76 -31.29
C ASP A 70 -9.24 0.36 -30.74
N ALA A 71 -9.15 -0.62 -31.64
CA ALA A 71 -8.83 -2.00 -31.27
C ALA A 71 -7.45 -2.13 -30.61
N ASP A 72 -6.47 -1.37 -31.07
CA ASP A 72 -5.12 -1.40 -30.50
C ASP A 72 -5.09 -0.83 -29.09
N GLU A 73 -5.84 0.25 -28.86
CA GLU A 73 -5.99 0.84 -27.52
C GLU A 73 -6.66 -0.15 -26.56
N LYS A 74 -7.74 -0.79 -27.03
CA LYS A 74 -8.44 -1.81 -26.23
C LYS A 74 -7.51 -2.96 -25.85
N ALA A 75 -6.69 -3.43 -26.79
CA ALA A 75 -5.75 -4.52 -26.55
C ALA A 75 -4.70 -4.12 -25.51
N MET A 76 -4.16 -2.91 -25.57
CA MET A 76 -3.21 -2.39 -24.60
C MET A 76 -3.81 -2.31 -23.20
N LEU A 77 -5.04 -1.80 -23.12
CA LEU A 77 -5.73 -1.67 -21.82
C LEU A 77 -6.03 -3.03 -21.21
N GLN A 78 -6.45 -4.00 -22.01
CA GLN A 78 -6.71 -5.36 -21.55
C GLN A 78 -5.43 -6.03 -21.05
N GLU A 79 -4.30 -5.79 -21.71
CA GLU A 79 -3.01 -6.30 -21.30
C GLU A 79 -2.58 -5.68 -19.94
N ASP A 80 -2.77 -4.36 -19.79
CA ASP A 80 -2.47 -3.67 -18.54
C ASP A 80 -3.32 -4.20 -17.39
N ILE A 81 -4.61 -4.41 -17.63
CA ILE A 81 -5.52 -4.98 -16.63
C ILE A 81 -5.04 -6.36 -16.18
N SER A 82 -4.73 -7.22 -17.17
CA SER A 82 -4.26 -8.58 -16.89
C SER A 82 -2.96 -8.57 -16.09
N ALA A 83 -2.01 -7.72 -16.45
CA ALA A 83 -0.72 -7.61 -15.77
C ALA A 83 -0.90 -7.18 -14.31
N ASN A 84 -1.79 -6.23 -14.05
CA ASN A 84 -2.07 -5.78 -12.69
C ASN A 84 -2.83 -6.84 -11.88
N GLU A 85 -3.80 -7.52 -12.50
CA GLU A 85 -4.53 -8.59 -11.85
C GLU A 85 -3.62 -9.75 -11.43
N GLU A 86 -2.60 -10.05 -12.23
CA GLU A 86 -1.63 -11.10 -11.92
C GLU A 86 -0.81 -10.79 -10.66
N LYS A 87 -0.62 -9.53 -10.32
CA LYS A 87 0.12 -9.12 -9.13
C LYS A 87 -0.66 -9.35 -7.83
N LEU A 88 -1.98 -9.36 -7.90
CA LEU A 88 -2.83 -9.31 -6.70
C LEU A 88 -2.67 -10.52 -5.78
N PRO A 89 -2.67 -11.78 -6.27
CA PRO A 89 -2.58 -12.93 -5.36
C PRO A 89 -1.32 -12.96 -4.51
N ALA A 90 -0.16 -12.67 -5.10
CA ALA A 90 1.10 -12.66 -4.38
C ALA A 90 1.14 -11.55 -3.34
N LEU A 91 0.64 -10.35 -3.71
CA LEU A 91 0.56 -9.22 -2.79
C LEU A 91 -0.39 -9.52 -1.63
N GLU A 92 -1.53 -10.15 -1.91
CA GLU A 92 -2.48 -10.56 -0.86
C GLU A 92 -1.85 -11.54 0.13
N GLU A 93 -1.11 -12.53 -0.36
CA GLU A 93 -0.42 -13.49 0.49
C GLU A 93 0.64 -12.81 1.35
N ASP A 94 1.45 -11.94 0.76
CA ASP A 94 2.47 -11.20 1.48
C ASP A 94 1.85 -10.31 2.57
N ILE A 95 0.77 -9.63 2.25
CA ILE A 95 0.06 -8.76 3.19
C ILE A 95 -0.53 -9.58 4.34
N LYS A 96 -1.17 -10.69 4.04
CA LYS A 96 -1.73 -11.58 5.07
C LYS A 96 -0.66 -12.06 6.02
N PHE A 97 0.49 -12.44 5.50
CA PHE A 97 1.62 -12.88 6.31
C PHE A 97 2.12 -11.75 7.22
N LEU A 98 2.26 -10.55 6.67
CA LEU A 98 2.74 -9.38 7.42
C LEU A 98 1.74 -8.88 8.47
N LEU A 99 0.46 -9.23 8.34
CA LEU A 99 -0.57 -8.89 9.30
C LEU A 99 -0.61 -9.84 10.51
N ILE A 100 0.09 -10.97 10.44
CA ILE A 100 0.16 -11.90 11.56
C ILE A 100 1.01 -11.26 12.67
N PRO A 101 0.49 -11.17 13.90
CA PRO A 101 1.28 -10.60 15.01
C PRO A 101 2.54 -11.43 15.25
N ALA A 102 3.65 -10.75 15.56
CA ALA A 102 4.87 -11.43 15.96
C ALA A 102 4.63 -12.15 17.29
N ASP A 103 5.13 -13.37 17.42
CA ASP A 103 5.06 -14.11 18.68
C ASP A 103 5.90 -13.40 19.75
N PRO A 104 5.40 -13.26 20.98
CA PRO A 104 6.14 -12.66 22.06
C PRO A 104 7.35 -13.47 22.48
#